data_246e4fef3d7c50ebf26bb8dc29f394c4
#
_entry.id   246e4fef3d7c50ebf26bb8dc29f394c4
#
_cell.length_a   1.000
_cell.length_b   1.000
_cell.length_c   1.000
_cell.angle_alpha   90.00
_cell.angle_beta   90.00
_cell.angle_gamma   90.00
#
_symmetry.space_group_name_H-M   'P 1'
#
loop_
_entity.id
_entity.type
_entity.pdbx_description
1 polymer ?
#
loop_
_entity_poly.entity_id
_entity_poly.type
_entity_poly.pdbx_seq_one_letter_code
_entity_poly.pdbx_strand_id
1 'polypeptide(L)'
;MTVSSRELSAFSAHLRQEDRSSGTTGKYLHDCTSFALWLGDRELTPEAAAQWREHLLQKGYAPATVNSMLSAVNRLLKFLGREDCRVRSLRIQRRTFREQSRELTRGEYQRLLDAAAGLGRERLALLMETICATGIRVSEVQYITVEAARAGRTEIRL
;
A
#
# COMPACT_ATOMS: atom_id res chain seq x y z
N MET A 1 17.08 -24.01 5.68
CA MET A 1 17.18 -23.05 4.55
C MET A 1 17.03 -21.64 5.11
N THR A 2 17.91 -20.71 4.76
CA THR A 2 17.84 -19.29 5.15
C THR A 2 17.37 -18.46 3.95
N VAL A 3 16.85 -17.26 4.17
CA VAL A 3 16.44 -16.35 3.09
C VAL A 3 17.59 -15.40 2.77
N SER A 4 18.28 -15.66 1.67
CA SER A 4 19.48 -14.92 1.25
C SER A 4 19.15 -13.76 0.29
N SER A 5 20.10 -12.85 0.10
CA SER A 5 20.01 -11.77 -0.90
C SER A 5 19.83 -12.31 -2.33
N ARG A 6 20.37 -13.48 -2.64
CA ARG A 6 20.22 -14.14 -3.95
C ARG A 6 18.76 -14.52 -4.19
N GLU A 7 18.10 -15.08 -3.20
CA GLU A 7 16.68 -15.47 -3.28
C GLU A 7 15.76 -14.26 -3.40
N LEU A 8 16.05 -13.17 -2.69
CA LEU A 8 15.31 -11.91 -2.81
C LEU A 8 15.48 -11.30 -4.22
N SER A 9 16.69 -11.36 -4.79
CA SER A 9 16.93 -10.89 -6.16
C SER A 9 16.19 -11.73 -7.21
N ALA A 10 16.19 -13.07 -7.05
CA ALA A 10 15.44 -13.97 -7.91
C ALA A 10 13.93 -13.74 -7.79
N PHE A 11 13.42 -13.53 -6.58
CA PHE A 11 12.03 -13.18 -6.33
C PHE A 11 11.64 -11.85 -6.98
N SER A 12 12.54 -10.85 -6.92
CA SER A 12 12.33 -9.56 -7.61
C SER A 12 12.16 -9.74 -9.12
N ALA A 13 13.02 -10.56 -9.75
CA ALA A 13 12.91 -10.87 -11.17
C ALA A 13 11.59 -11.59 -11.50
N HIS A 14 11.19 -12.55 -10.67
CA HIS A 14 9.92 -13.26 -10.82
C HIS A 14 8.70 -12.33 -10.73
N LEU A 15 8.68 -11.38 -9.78
CA LEU A 15 7.58 -10.41 -9.66
C LEU A 15 7.46 -9.48 -10.89
N ARG A 16 8.59 -9.14 -11.52
CA ARG A 16 8.60 -8.36 -12.77
C ARG A 16 8.05 -9.15 -13.95
N GLN A 17 8.35 -10.45 -14.03
CA GLN A 17 7.81 -11.33 -15.07
C GLN A 17 6.28 -11.52 -14.95
N GLU A 18 5.71 -11.33 -13.77
CA GLU A 18 4.26 -11.36 -13.54
C GLU A 18 3.57 -10.01 -13.84
N ASP A 19 4.21 -9.07 -14.52
CA ASP A 19 3.68 -7.73 -14.87
C ASP A 19 3.16 -6.94 -13.65
N ARG A 20 3.75 -7.17 -12.47
CA ARG A 20 3.40 -6.40 -11.28
C ARG A 20 3.91 -4.97 -11.40
N SER A 21 3.10 -4.01 -10.99
CA SER A 21 3.51 -2.60 -10.96
C SER A 21 4.80 -2.43 -10.14
N SER A 22 5.63 -1.45 -10.54
CA SER A 22 6.88 -1.13 -9.84
C SER A 22 6.66 -0.83 -8.34
N GLY A 23 5.56 -0.15 -8.00
CA GLY A 23 5.17 0.13 -6.62
C GLY A 23 4.86 -1.14 -5.82
N THR A 24 4.12 -2.09 -6.40
CA THR A 24 3.83 -3.38 -5.77
C THR A 24 5.10 -4.20 -5.56
N THR A 25 5.96 -4.27 -6.59
CA THR A 25 7.23 -5.00 -6.52
C THR A 25 8.14 -4.40 -5.44
N GLY A 26 8.29 -3.07 -5.42
CA GLY A 26 9.10 -2.37 -4.42
C GLY A 26 8.61 -2.63 -2.99
N LYS A 27 7.28 -2.55 -2.77
CA LYS A 27 6.69 -2.84 -1.47
C LYS A 27 6.94 -4.29 -1.04
N TYR A 28 6.71 -5.25 -1.92
CA TYR A 28 6.93 -6.68 -1.60
C TYR A 28 8.38 -6.95 -1.23
N LEU A 29 9.33 -6.39 -2.00
CA LEU A 29 10.75 -6.54 -1.70
C LEU A 29 11.12 -5.92 -0.35
N HIS A 30 10.60 -4.72 -0.04
CA HIS A 30 10.82 -4.08 1.25
C HIS A 30 10.36 -4.97 2.40
N ASP A 31 9.13 -5.50 2.33
CA ASP A 31 8.55 -6.34 3.37
C ASP A 31 9.31 -7.68 3.50
N CYS A 32 9.69 -8.31 2.38
CA CYS A 32 10.48 -9.54 2.36
C CYS A 32 11.91 -9.33 2.88
N THR A 33 12.54 -8.19 2.55
CA THR A 33 13.86 -7.84 3.10
C THR A 33 13.79 -7.65 4.61
N SER A 34 12.75 -6.98 5.11
CA SER A 34 12.51 -6.83 6.55
C SER A 34 12.36 -8.18 7.26
N PHE A 35 11.66 -9.13 6.63
CA PHE A 35 11.55 -10.50 7.13
C PHE A 35 12.89 -11.22 7.13
N ALA A 36 13.65 -11.16 6.03
CA ALA A 36 14.95 -11.81 5.92
C ALA A 36 15.96 -11.27 6.94
N LEU A 37 16.01 -9.96 7.16
CA LEU A 37 16.86 -9.33 8.17
C LEU A 37 16.47 -9.76 9.59
N TRP A 38 15.17 -9.86 9.88
CA TRP A 38 14.69 -10.35 11.17
C TRP A 38 14.99 -11.83 11.37
N LEU A 39 14.84 -12.65 10.31
CA LEU A 39 15.18 -14.08 10.36
C LEU A 39 16.67 -14.29 10.61
N GLY A 40 17.53 -13.48 9.98
CA GLY A 40 18.99 -13.62 10.06
C GLY A 40 19.46 -14.99 9.59
N ASP A 41 20.37 -15.58 10.34
CA ASP A 41 20.93 -16.90 10.06
C ASP A 41 20.06 -18.08 10.55
N ARG A 42 18.88 -17.78 11.13
CA ARG A 42 17.96 -18.82 11.62
C ARG A 42 17.38 -19.59 10.44
N GLU A 43 17.09 -20.86 10.71
CA GLU A 43 16.40 -21.66 9.71
C GLU A 43 14.95 -21.19 9.50
N LEU A 44 14.53 -21.17 8.26
CA LEU A 44 13.14 -20.91 7.87
C LEU A 44 12.28 -22.14 8.19
N THR A 45 11.50 -22.04 9.26
CA THR A 45 10.54 -23.04 9.70
C THR A 45 9.14 -22.44 9.85
N PRO A 46 8.07 -23.23 9.90
CA PRO A 46 6.73 -22.74 10.17
C PRO A 46 6.64 -21.92 11.46
N GLU A 47 7.37 -22.34 12.51
CA GLU A 47 7.41 -21.66 13.79
C GLU A 47 8.11 -20.29 13.67
N ALA A 48 9.25 -20.22 12.97
CA ALA A 48 9.95 -18.95 12.72
C ALA A 48 9.06 -17.99 11.93
N ALA A 49 8.37 -18.45 10.92
CA ALA A 49 7.44 -17.63 10.15
C ALA A 49 6.26 -17.12 11.00
N ALA A 50 5.71 -17.94 11.90
CA ALA A 50 4.68 -17.53 12.86
C ALA A 50 5.21 -16.49 13.86
N GLN A 51 6.43 -16.66 14.36
CA GLN A 51 7.09 -15.70 15.26
C GLN A 51 7.30 -14.34 14.61
N TRP A 52 7.49 -14.28 13.28
CA TRP A 52 7.54 -13.01 12.56
C TRP A 52 6.26 -12.20 12.73
N ARG A 53 5.10 -12.84 12.63
CA ARG A 53 3.80 -12.18 12.86
C ARG A 53 3.71 -11.59 14.26
N GLU A 54 4.09 -12.34 15.28
CA GLU A 54 4.08 -11.89 16.67
C GLU A 54 5.08 -10.72 16.89
N HIS A 55 6.25 -10.79 16.26
CA HIS A 55 7.23 -9.72 16.28
C HIS A 55 6.68 -8.41 15.69
N LEU A 56 5.95 -8.49 14.58
CA LEU A 56 5.31 -7.29 13.98
C LEU A 56 4.26 -6.69 14.92
N LEU A 57 3.47 -7.51 15.59
CA LEU A 57 2.49 -7.06 16.58
C LEU A 57 3.15 -6.40 17.78
N GLN A 58 4.22 -6.99 18.30
CA GLN A 58 5.01 -6.43 19.41
C GLN A 58 5.65 -5.08 19.05
N LYS A 59 6.02 -4.87 17.77
CA LYS A 59 6.46 -3.56 17.25
C LYS A 59 5.35 -2.53 17.10
N GLY A 60 4.10 -2.88 17.41
CA GLY A 60 2.98 -1.95 17.36
C GLY A 60 2.42 -1.70 15.96
N TYR A 61 2.74 -2.54 14.97
CA TYR A 61 2.13 -2.40 13.64
C TYR A 61 0.63 -2.68 13.69
N ALA A 62 -0.15 -1.85 12.98
CA ALA A 62 -1.59 -2.06 12.84
C ALA A 62 -1.88 -3.42 12.15
N PRO A 63 -2.96 -4.14 12.54
CA PRO A 63 -3.29 -5.46 11.99
C PRO A 63 -3.38 -5.49 10.45
N ALA A 64 -3.85 -4.41 9.83
CA ALA A 64 -3.90 -4.29 8.37
C ALA A 64 -2.50 -4.25 7.75
N THR A 65 -1.56 -3.54 8.38
CA THR A 65 -0.16 -3.46 7.97
C THR A 65 0.51 -4.83 8.12
N VAL A 66 0.31 -5.50 9.26
CA VAL A 66 0.82 -6.87 9.49
C VAL A 66 0.32 -7.79 8.39
N ASN A 67 -0.98 -7.80 8.07
CA ASN A 67 -1.54 -8.63 7.01
C ASN A 67 -0.94 -8.31 5.63
N SER A 68 -0.67 -7.04 5.35
CA SER A 68 -0.01 -6.64 4.11
C SER A 68 1.42 -7.19 4.01
N MET A 69 2.20 -7.10 5.09
CA MET A 69 3.56 -7.65 5.17
C MET A 69 3.55 -9.18 5.08
N LEU A 70 2.61 -9.85 5.76
CA LEU A 70 2.45 -11.31 5.67
C LEU A 70 2.08 -11.76 4.26
N SER A 71 1.29 -10.98 3.52
CA SER A 71 0.96 -11.29 2.12
C SER A 71 2.20 -11.29 1.22
N ALA A 72 3.11 -10.32 1.42
CA ALA A 72 4.38 -10.27 0.69
C ALA A 72 5.28 -11.47 1.04
N VAL A 73 5.44 -11.77 2.33
CA VAL A 73 6.24 -12.91 2.81
C VAL A 73 5.64 -14.24 2.35
N ASN A 74 4.33 -14.43 2.42
CA ASN A 74 3.67 -15.65 1.93
C ASN A 74 3.87 -15.83 0.41
N ARG A 75 3.95 -14.74 -0.35
CA ARG A 75 4.29 -14.81 -1.78
C ARG A 75 5.73 -15.25 -2.00
N LEU A 76 6.67 -14.74 -1.22
CA LEU A 76 8.07 -15.20 -1.22
C LEU A 76 8.14 -16.68 -0.85
N LEU A 77 7.49 -17.11 0.23
CA LEU A 77 7.48 -18.51 0.67
C LEU A 77 6.94 -19.46 -0.42
N LYS A 78 5.90 -19.06 -1.13
CA LYS A 78 5.38 -19.81 -2.28
C LYS A 78 6.41 -19.89 -3.40
N PHE A 79 7.08 -18.78 -3.73
CA PHE A 79 8.17 -18.76 -4.74
C PHE A 79 9.33 -19.68 -4.37
N LEU A 80 9.67 -19.78 -3.09
CA LEU A 80 10.73 -20.66 -2.57
C LEU A 80 10.29 -22.13 -2.39
N GLY A 81 9.04 -22.47 -2.73
CA GLY A 81 8.51 -23.82 -2.51
C GLY A 81 8.29 -24.17 -1.04
N ARG A 82 8.22 -23.17 -0.15
CA ARG A 82 8.05 -23.31 1.31
C ARG A 82 6.62 -22.93 1.75
N GLU A 83 5.63 -23.49 1.07
CA GLU A 83 4.22 -23.24 1.42
C GLU A 83 3.85 -23.80 2.82
N ASP A 84 4.63 -24.76 3.32
CA ASP A 84 4.56 -25.27 4.70
C ASP A 84 4.75 -24.16 5.75
N CYS A 85 5.57 -23.14 5.44
CA CYS A 85 5.86 -22.00 6.31
C CYS A 85 4.83 -20.86 6.19
N ARG A 86 3.75 -21.02 5.44
CA ARG A 86 2.77 -19.97 5.21
C ARG A 86 2.08 -19.54 6.51
N VAL A 87 2.06 -18.23 6.75
CA VAL A 87 1.45 -17.61 7.94
C VAL A 87 0.04 -17.15 7.64
N ARG A 88 -0.92 -17.52 8.50
CA ARG A 88 -2.31 -17.05 8.40
C ARG A 88 -2.39 -15.57 8.76
N SER A 89 -3.18 -14.83 7.97
CA SER A 89 -3.49 -13.42 8.25
C SER A 89 -4.30 -13.28 9.55
N LEU A 90 -4.14 -12.14 10.20
CA LEU A 90 -4.95 -11.76 11.34
C LEU A 90 -6.40 -11.53 10.91
N ARG A 91 -7.35 -11.98 11.72
CA ARG A 91 -8.75 -11.62 11.53
C ARG A 91 -8.94 -10.17 11.92
N ILE A 92 -9.31 -9.34 10.95
CA ILE A 92 -9.62 -7.94 11.19
C ILE A 92 -11.14 -7.80 11.19
N GLN A 93 -11.69 -7.40 12.34
CA GLN A 93 -13.10 -7.05 12.39
C GLN A 93 -13.28 -5.74 11.61
N ARG A 94 -14.01 -5.80 10.49
CA ARG A 94 -14.35 -4.61 9.73
C ARG A 94 -15.35 -3.82 10.54
N ARG A 95 -14.98 -2.61 10.96
CA ARG A 95 -15.93 -1.65 11.49
C ARG A 95 -16.81 -1.18 10.34
N THR A 96 -18.10 -1.46 10.43
CA THR A 96 -19.10 -1.11 9.39
C THR A 96 -19.27 0.40 9.28
N PHE A 97 -19.06 1.11 10.39
CA PHE A 97 -19.16 2.56 10.45
C PHE A 97 -17.78 3.17 10.63
N ARG A 98 -17.46 4.15 9.80
CA ARG A 98 -16.27 5.01 9.99
C ARG A 98 -16.48 5.92 11.19
N GLU A 99 -15.39 6.21 11.89
CA GLU A 99 -15.41 7.27 12.92
C GLU A 99 -15.62 8.61 12.21
N GLN A 100 -16.70 9.32 12.55
CA GLN A 100 -17.00 10.65 11.97
C GLN A 100 -15.84 11.63 12.11
N SER A 101 -14.99 11.47 13.15
CA SER A 101 -13.77 12.25 13.35
C SER A 101 -12.73 12.15 12.22
N ARG A 102 -12.88 11.19 11.31
CA ARG A 102 -11.98 10.99 10.15
C ARG A 102 -12.57 11.48 8.83
N GLU A 103 -13.75 12.06 8.87
CA GLU A 103 -14.43 12.61 7.71
C GLU A 103 -14.43 14.13 7.80
N LEU A 104 -14.06 14.79 6.70
CA LEU A 104 -14.18 16.24 6.61
C LEU A 104 -15.65 16.63 6.55
N THR A 105 -16.05 17.49 7.47
CA THR A 105 -17.36 18.16 7.37
C THR A 105 -17.34 19.18 6.24
N ARG A 106 -18.51 19.54 5.74
CA ARG A 106 -18.65 20.59 4.72
C ARG A 106 -17.99 21.92 5.15
N GLY A 107 -18.12 22.27 6.44
CA GLY A 107 -17.51 23.50 6.99
C GLY A 107 -15.98 23.44 7.04
N GLU A 108 -15.40 22.27 7.35
CA GLU A 108 -13.95 22.08 7.32
C GLU A 108 -13.41 22.13 5.90
N TYR A 109 -14.10 21.50 4.97
CA TYR A 109 -13.76 21.58 3.54
C TYR A 109 -13.76 23.02 3.03
N GLN A 110 -14.82 23.81 3.36
CA GLN A 110 -14.88 25.21 2.95
C GLN A 110 -13.72 26.03 3.54
N ARG A 111 -13.39 25.83 4.82
CA ARG A 111 -12.23 26.51 5.45
C ARG A 111 -10.91 26.18 4.77
N LEU A 112 -10.74 24.95 4.27
CA LEU A 112 -9.55 24.58 3.51
C LEU A 112 -9.45 25.32 2.17
N LEU A 113 -10.57 25.47 1.46
CA LEU A 113 -10.62 26.24 0.20
C LEU A 113 -10.33 27.72 0.45
N ASP A 114 -10.97 28.31 1.45
CA ASP A 114 -10.79 29.72 1.82
C ASP A 114 -9.33 30.01 2.24
N ALA A 115 -8.72 29.09 3.01
CA ALA A 115 -7.32 29.20 3.40
C ALA A 115 -6.38 29.10 2.19
N ALA A 116 -6.66 28.20 1.25
CA ALA A 116 -5.85 28.07 0.03
C ALA A 116 -5.96 29.33 -0.84
N ALA A 117 -7.17 29.88 -0.99
CA ALA A 117 -7.38 31.15 -1.71
C ALA A 117 -6.70 32.32 -1.01
N GLY A 118 -6.83 32.46 0.31
CA GLY A 118 -6.20 33.52 1.12
C GLY A 118 -4.68 33.49 1.07
N LEU A 119 -4.07 32.32 0.83
CA LEU A 119 -2.63 32.13 0.62
C LEU A 119 -2.18 32.32 -0.83
N GLY A 120 -3.08 32.72 -1.75
CA GLY A 120 -2.80 32.83 -3.18
C GLY A 120 -2.51 31.49 -3.87
N ARG A 121 -2.93 30.35 -3.27
CA ARG A 121 -2.71 29.01 -3.80
C ARG A 121 -3.93 28.51 -4.58
N GLU A 122 -4.34 29.25 -5.60
CA GLU A 122 -5.51 28.94 -6.43
C GLU A 122 -5.48 27.54 -7.04
N ARG A 123 -4.30 27.11 -7.51
CA ARG A 123 -4.14 25.75 -8.07
C ARG A 123 -4.42 24.65 -7.05
N LEU A 124 -4.11 24.89 -5.76
CA LEU A 124 -4.42 23.95 -4.69
C LEU A 124 -5.94 23.91 -4.39
N ALA A 125 -6.59 25.08 -4.39
CA ALA A 125 -8.02 25.15 -4.25
C ALA A 125 -8.75 24.37 -5.36
N LEU A 126 -8.40 24.65 -6.64
CA LEU A 126 -8.94 23.95 -7.79
C LEU A 126 -8.69 22.42 -7.74
N LEU A 127 -7.52 22.00 -7.28
CA LEU A 127 -7.20 20.59 -7.10
C LEU A 127 -8.13 19.92 -6.06
N MET A 128 -8.34 20.57 -4.92
CA MET A 128 -9.24 20.07 -3.86
C MET A 128 -10.68 20.00 -4.37
N GLU A 129 -11.16 21.03 -5.06
CA GLU A 129 -12.49 21.06 -5.69
C GLU A 129 -12.64 19.93 -6.71
N THR A 130 -11.66 19.74 -7.58
CA THR A 130 -11.69 18.69 -8.61
C THR A 130 -11.78 17.31 -7.98
N ILE A 131 -10.93 17.02 -6.97
CA ILE A 131 -10.94 15.72 -6.28
C ILE A 131 -12.28 15.50 -5.56
N CYS A 132 -12.82 16.50 -4.88
CA CYS A 132 -14.08 16.38 -4.15
C CYS A 132 -15.28 16.25 -5.09
N ALA A 133 -15.29 16.95 -6.22
CA ALA A 133 -16.38 16.89 -7.19
C ALA A 133 -16.41 15.59 -8.00
N THR A 134 -15.24 15.02 -8.31
CA THR A 134 -15.11 13.85 -9.19
C THR A 134 -14.85 12.54 -8.47
N GLY A 135 -14.35 12.60 -7.22
CA GLY A 135 -13.94 11.41 -6.45
C GLY A 135 -12.69 10.72 -6.99
N ILE A 136 -11.93 11.35 -7.90
CA ILE A 136 -10.70 10.77 -8.45
C ILE A 136 -9.58 10.73 -7.39
N ARG A 137 -8.65 9.81 -7.57
CA ARG A 137 -7.46 9.74 -6.71
C ARG A 137 -6.47 10.84 -7.08
N VAL A 138 -5.71 11.33 -6.09
CA VAL A 138 -4.64 12.34 -6.32
C VAL A 138 -3.68 11.91 -7.44
N SER A 139 -3.34 10.61 -7.53
CA SER A 139 -2.48 10.07 -8.58
C SER A 139 -3.10 10.11 -9.99
N GLU A 140 -4.42 10.23 -10.08
CA GLU A 140 -5.17 10.25 -11.35
C GLU A 140 -5.33 11.67 -11.90
N VAL A 141 -5.11 12.70 -11.08
CA VAL A 141 -5.21 14.11 -11.48
C VAL A 141 -4.30 14.43 -12.67
N GLN A 142 -3.13 13.80 -12.77
CA GLN A 142 -2.19 14.00 -13.88
C GLN A 142 -2.78 13.67 -15.26
N TYR A 143 -3.86 12.90 -15.32
CA TYR A 143 -4.52 12.53 -16.57
C TYR A 143 -5.63 13.53 -16.98
N ILE A 144 -5.98 14.47 -16.10
CA ILE A 144 -6.90 15.57 -16.45
C ILE A 144 -6.09 16.64 -17.17
N THR A 145 -6.00 16.52 -18.49
CA THR A 145 -5.33 17.52 -19.33
C THR A 145 -6.32 18.59 -19.80
N VAL A 146 -5.77 19.74 -20.21
CA VAL A 146 -6.57 20.83 -20.78
C VAL A 146 -7.35 20.36 -22.02
N GLU A 147 -6.73 19.50 -22.83
CA GLU A 147 -7.33 18.91 -24.03
C GLU A 147 -8.50 18.00 -23.67
N ALA A 148 -8.35 17.15 -22.62
CA ALA A 148 -9.42 16.28 -22.16
C ALA A 148 -10.60 17.10 -21.61
N ALA A 149 -10.33 18.15 -20.83
CA ALA A 149 -11.34 19.04 -20.28
C ALA A 149 -12.09 19.80 -21.39
N ARG A 150 -11.37 20.36 -22.39
CA ARG A 150 -11.98 21.07 -23.53
C ARG A 150 -12.79 20.14 -24.42
N ALA A 151 -12.38 18.90 -24.59
CA ALA A 151 -13.08 17.90 -25.37
C ALA A 151 -14.32 17.33 -24.66
N GLY A 152 -14.59 17.73 -23.41
CA GLY A 152 -15.70 17.21 -22.62
C GLY A 152 -15.63 15.69 -22.38
N ARG A 153 -14.44 15.11 -22.35
CA ARG A 153 -14.27 13.68 -22.15
C ARG A 153 -14.65 13.28 -20.73
N THR A 154 -15.58 12.34 -20.62
CA THR A 154 -16.02 11.75 -19.34
C THR A 154 -15.23 10.51 -18.94
N GLU A 155 -14.45 9.95 -19.87
CA GLU A 155 -13.61 8.77 -19.65
C GLU A 155 -12.16 9.07 -20.03
N ILE A 156 -11.26 8.71 -19.12
CA ILE A 156 -9.81 8.77 -19.33
C ILE A 156 -9.29 7.33 -19.32
N ARG A 157 -8.72 6.89 -20.45
CA ARG A 157 -8.03 5.59 -20.50
C ARG A 157 -6.65 5.75 -19.88
N LEU A 158 -6.37 4.96 -18.86
CA LEU A 158 -5.09 4.89 -18.16
C LEU A 158 -4.15 3.91 -18.85
#